data_5d7b73df1e855879099d8bc99d0b1660
#
_entry.id   5d7b73df1e855879099d8bc99d0b1660
#
_cell.length_a   1.000
_cell.length_b   1.000
_cell.length_c   1.000
_cell.angle_alpha   90.00
_cell.angle_beta   90.00
_cell.angle_gamma   90.00
#
_symmetry.space_group_name_H-M   'P 1'
#
loop_
_entity.id
_entity.type
_entity.pdbx_description
1 polymer ?
#
loop_
_entity_poly.entity_id
_entity_poly.type
_entity_poly.pdbx_seq_one_letter_code
_entity_poly.pdbx_strand_id
1 'polypeptide(L)'
;DKKIEKLNEVFQNSKFMDKLAVTVSMKDTSASPEPDSLVAYADRLVEGIRGTLSPFVRKINDKVDDEFAMELFGTISDHLPVYLEEKDYKAIDSLITPEAVKQTLEQDLRTLSSPAGIALKSMISKDPVGITFLGIKKVQQLQYDENFELYDNYVLTRDRKHLLLFITPEYPPNNTGKNALLLRGLDSLINKNSDSDITASYFGATAVSVGNALQLRKD
;
A
#
# COMPACT_ATOMS: atom_id res chain seq x y z
N ASP A 1 -22.35 -3.34 -1.58
CA ASP A 1 -21.80 -2.25 -2.39
C ASP A 1 -20.89 -2.86 -3.46
N LYS A 2 -21.21 -2.67 -4.75
CA LYS A 2 -20.44 -3.22 -5.90
C LYS A 2 -18.95 -2.86 -5.89
N LYS A 3 -18.56 -1.79 -5.19
CA LYS A 3 -17.16 -1.39 -5.06
C LYS A 3 -16.40 -2.27 -4.06
N ILE A 4 -17.05 -2.67 -2.98
CA ILE A 4 -16.47 -3.58 -1.99
C ILE A 4 -16.35 -5.00 -2.57
N GLU A 5 -17.32 -5.42 -3.41
CA GLU A 5 -17.23 -6.71 -4.13
C GLU A 5 -16.06 -6.74 -5.12
N LYS A 6 -15.85 -5.67 -5.90
CA LYS A 6 -14.68 -5.55 -6.80
C LYS A 6 -13.36 -5.52 -6.05
N LEU A 7 -13.29 -4.84 -4.91
CA LEU A 7 -12.13 -4.84 -4.03
C LEU A 7 -11.81 -6.26 -3.53
N ASN A 8 -12.83 -7.00 -3.10
CA ASN A 8 -12.68 -8.39 -2.67
C ASN A 8 -12.21 -9.30 -3.81
N GLU A 9 -12.68 -9.08 -5.05
CA GLU A 9 -12.25 -9.84 -6.22
C GLU A 9 -10.77 -9.59 -6.57
N VAL A 10 -10.30 -8.35 -6.48
CA VAL A 10 -8.89 -7.99 -6.65
C VAL A 10 -8.02 -8.61 -5.55
N PHE A 11 -8.49 -8.63 -4.31
CA PHE A 11 -7.77 -9.23 -3.19
C PHE A 11 -7.71 -10.75 -3.25
N GLN A 12 -8.75 -11.42 -3.78
CA GLN A 12 -8.75 -12.88 -3.92
C GLN A 12 -7.77 -13.38 -4.99
N ASN A 13 -7.45 -12.56 -5.98
CA ASN A 13 -6.56 -12.92 -7.10
C ASN A 13 -5.09 -12.48 -6.91
N SER A 14 -4.72 -11.89 -5.77
CA SER A 14 -3.40 -11.32 -5.57
C SER A 14 -2.60 -11.94 -4.42
N LYS A 15 -1.30 -11.64 -4.35
CA LYS A 15 -0.38 -11.94 -3.22
C LYS A 15 -0.81 -11.35 -1.86
N PHE A 16 -2.05 -10.84 -1.77
CA PHE A 16 -2.64 -10.28 -0.54
C PHE A 16 -3.40 -11.31 0.30
N MET A 17 -3.43 -12.60 -0.12
CA MET A 17 -4.17 -13.65 0.60
C MET A 17 -3.73 -13.82 2.06
N ASP A 18 -2.48 -13.49 2.37
CA ASP A 18 -1.95 -13.57 3.74
C ASP A 18 -2.16 -12.28 4.57
N LYS A 19 -2.81 -11.26 3.99
CA LYS A 19 -2.98 -9.96 4.64
C LYS A 19 -4.43 -9.72 5.07
N LEU A 20 -4.59 -8.94 6.14
CA LEU A 20 -5.85 -8.31 6.50
C LEU A 20 -5.90 -6.94 5.83
N ALA A 21 -6.86 -6.72 4.96
CA ALA A 21 -7.20 -5.39 4.47
C ALA A 21 -8.05 -4.69 5.53
N VAL A 22 -7.61 -3.55 6.00
CA VAL A 22 -8.36 -2.70 6.92
C VAL A 22 -8.82 -1.47 6.15
N THR A 23 -10.12 -1.20 6.21
CA THR A 23 -10.74 -0.04 5.57
C THR A 23 -11.25 0.89 6.65
N VAL A 24 -10.74 2.12 6.65
CA VAL A 24 -11.27 3.23 7.46
C VAL A 24 -12.24 4.00 6.57
N SER A 25 -13.46 4.20 7.02
CA SER A 25 -14.55 4.72 6.18
C SER A 25 -15.37 5.77 6.90
N MET A 26 -15.86 6.77 6.17
CA MET A 26 -16.93 7.62 6.64
C MET A 26 -18.21 6.80 6.78
N LYS A 27 -18.95 6.99 7.88
CA LYS A 27 -20.24 6.31 8.12
C LYS A 27 -21.33 6.85 7.19
N ASP A 28 -21.35 8.18 7.01
CA ASP A 28 -22.25 8.82 6.05
C ASP A 28 -21.54 9.02 4.71
N THR A 29 -21.87 8.16 3.74
CA THR A 29 -21.33 8.26 2.39
C THR A 29 -21.92 9.41 1.57
N SER A 30 -22.96 10.08 2.05
CA SER A 30 -23.53 11.28 1.42
C SER A 30 -22.87 12.58 1.86
N ALA A 31 -22.16 12.57 2.99
CA ALA A 31 -21.44 13.73 3.51
C ALA A 31 -20.25 14.12 2.60
N SER A 32 -19.77 15.35 2.76
CA SER A 32 -18.56 15.83 2.09
C SER A 32 -17.35 14.99 2.51
N PRO A 33 -16.38 14.71 1.61
CA PRO A 33 -15.19 13.95 1.96
C PRO A 33 -14.34 14.68 3.03
N GLU A 34 -13.86 13.93 4.01
CA GLU A 34 -12.97 14.43 5.07
C GLU A 34 -11.68 13.57 5.16
N PRO A 35 -10.78 13.68 4.18
CA PRO A 35 -9.59 12.84 4.13
C PRO A 35 -8.66 13.03 5.32
N ASP A 36 -8.53 14.25 5.86
CA ASP A 36 -7.70 14.52 7.05
C ASP A 36 -8.23 13.78 8.29
N SER A 37 -9.55 13.69 8.45
CA SER A 37 -10.18 12.94 9.52
C SER A 37 -9.95 11.45 9.40
N LEU A 38 -9.99 10.90 8.17
CA LEU A 38 -9.65 9.50 7.89
C LEU A 38 -8.19 9.20 8.21
N VAL A 39 -7.26 10.08 7.80
CA VAL A 39 -5.82 9.96 8.09
C VAL A 39 -5.58 10.00 9.61
N ALA A 40 -6.14 10.96 10.30
CA ALA A 40 -6.00 11.07 11.77
C ALA A 40 -6.55 9.83 12.50
N TYR A 41 -7.66 9.26 12.03
CA TYR A 41 -8.19 8.01 12.55
C TYR A 41 -7.24 6.84 12.28
N ALA A 42 -6.73 6.72 11.06
CA ALA A 42 -5.81 5.66 10.66
C ALA A 42 -4.50 5.73 11.45
N ASP A 43 -3.91 6.92 11.64
CA ASP A 43 -2.70 7.11 12.44
C ASP A 43 -2.90 6.62 13.89
N ARG A 44 -4.02 6.99 14.54
CA ARG A 44 -4.34 6.50 15.90
C ARG A 44 -4.54 4.99 15.95
N LEU A 45 -5.20 4.42 14.94
CA LEU A 45 -5.42 2.98 14.86
C LEU A 45 -4.10 2.23 14.70
N VAL A 46 -3.23 2.68 13.80
CA VAL A 46 -1.90 2.10 13.53
C VAL A 46 -1.02 2.20 14.79
N GLU A 47 -1.01 3.34 15.48
CA GLU A 47 -0.28 3.49 16.74
C GLU A 47 -0.79 2.51 17.79
N GLY A 48 -2.11 2.36 17.93
CA GLY A 48 -2.72 1.38 18.83
C GLY A 48 -2.32 -0.06 18.49
N ILE A 49 -2.30 -0.43 17.20
CA ILE A 49 -1.86 -1.76 16.74
C ILE A 49 -0.39 -1.98 17.08
N ARG A 50 0.49 -1.02 16.77
CA ARG A 50 1.94 -1.10 17.08
C ARG A 50 2.19 -1.22 18.58
N GLY A 51 1.42 -0.51 19.40
CA GLY A 51 1.57 -0.51 20.87
C GLY A 51 1.06 -1.77 21.56
N THR A 52 -0.05 -2.36 21.08
CA THR A 52 -0.75 -3.43 21.82
C THR A 52 -0.81 -4.76 21.09
N LEU A 53 -0.71 -4.78 19.77
CA LEU A 53 -0.86 -5.98 18.94
C LEU A 53 0.44 -6.40 18.24
N SER A 54 1.57 -5.78 18.56
CA SER A 54 2.88 -6.11 17.98
C SER A 54 3.25 -7.62 18.04
N PRO A 55 2.87 -8.42 19.07
CA PRO A 55 3.16 -9.85 19.07
C PRO A 55 2.35 -10.67 18.04
N PHE A 56 1.31 -10.07 17.45
CA PHE A 56 0.40 -10.72 16.51
C PHE A 56 0.50 -10.17 15.10
N VAL A 57 1.30 -9.11 14.89
CA VAL A 57 1.45 -8.40 13.63
C VAL A 57 2.90 -8.40 13.20
N ARG A 58 3.18 -8.93 12.02
CA ARG A 58 4.51 -8.95 11.41
C ARG A 58 4.86 -7.63 10.73
N LYS A 59 3.92 -7.09 9.95
CA LYS A 59 4.10 -5.84 9.20
C LYS A 59 2.76 -5.11 9.09
N ILE A 60 2.82 -3.79 9.14
CA ILE A 60 1.71 -2.90 8.79
C ILE A 60 2.17 -2.11 7.57
N ASN A 61 1.40 -2.20 6.49
CA ASN A 61 1.57 -1.37 5.31
C ASN A 61 0.45 -0.32 5.36
N ASP A 62 0.70 0.72 6.08
CA ASP A 62 -0.23 1.85 6.30
C ASP A 62 0.00 2.96 5.28
N LYS A 63 1.25 3.30 5.02
CA LYS A 63 1.63 4.36 4.08
C LYS A 63 2.51 3.80 2.95
N VAL A 64 2.46 4.47 1.82
CA VAL A 64 3.43 4.29 0.75
C VAL A 64 4.69 5.05 1.19
N ASP A 65 5.62 4.31 1.79
CA ASP A 65 6.88 4.83 2.31
C ASP A 65 8.02 4.71 1.28
N ASP A 66 9.17 5.29 1.64
CA ASP A 66 10.36 5.24 0.80
C ASP A 66 10.86 3.79 0.59
N GLU A 67 10.66 2.90 1.56
CA GLU A 67 11.04 1.49 1.46
C GLU A 67 10.23 0.78 0.37
N PHE A 68 8.91 1.01 0.34
CA PHE A 68 8.04 0.48 -0.71
C PHE A 68 8.40 1.05 -2.09
N ALA A 69 8.68 2.36 -2.17
CA ALA A 69 9.10 3.00 -3.42
C ALA A 69 10.42 2.41 -3.94
N MET A 70 11.38 2.13 -3.03
CA MET A 70 12.66 1.51 -3.36
C MET A 70 12.52 0.04 -3.79
N GLU A 71 11.66 -0.74 -3.10
CA GLU A 71 11.35 -2.12 -3.47
C GLU A 71 10.68 -2.19 -4.86
N LEU A 72 9.73 -1.30 -5.11
CA LEU A 72 9.06 -1.18 -6.42
C LEU A 72 10.06 -0.83 -7.52
N PHE A 73 10.90 0.19 -7.29
CA PHE A 73 11.95 0.58 -8.22
C PHE A 73 12.89 -0.59 -8.52
N GLY A 74 13.36 -1.30 -7.48
CA GLY A 74 14.22 -2.47 -7.61
C GLY A 74 13.58 -3.56 -8.46
N THR A 75 12.33 -3.90 -8.16
CA THR A 75 11.58 -4.95 -8.87
C THR A 75 11.38 -4.60 -10.35
N ILE A 76 10.99 -3.35 -10.65
CA ILE A 76 10.81 -2.90 -12.04
C ILE A 76 12.15 -2.87 -12.78
N SER A 77 13.21 -2.36 -12.14
CA SER A 77 14.55 -2.30 -12.72
C SER A 77 15.07 -3.70 -13.09
N ASP A 78 14.89 -4.69 -12.21
CA ASP A 78 15.36 -6.06 -12.42
C ASP A 78 14.57 -6.80 -13.52
N HIS A 79 13.34 -6.39 -13.80
CA HIS A 79 12.46 -7.01 -14.78
C HIS A 79 12.03 -6.03 -15.89
N LEU A 80 12.79 -4.98 -16.11
CA LEU A 80 12.45 -3.88 -17.00
C LEU A 80 11.96 -4.31 -18.40
N PRO A 81 12.57 -5.29 -19.09
CA PRO A 81 12.11 -5.73 -20.41
C PRO A 81 10.67 -6.21 -20.44
N VAL A 82 10.12 -6.71 -19.31
CA VAL A 82 8.73 -7.18 -19.22
C VAL A 82 7.72 -6.02 -19.31
N TYR A 83 8.14 -4.83 -18.89
CA TYR A 83 7.30 -3.63 -18.86
C TYR A 83 7.41 -2.77 -20.11
N LEU A 84 8.42 -3.00 -20.97
CA LEU A 84 8.69 -2.19 -22.15
C LEU A 84 7.93 -2.71 -23.37
N GLU A 85 7.41 -1.78 -24.17
CA GLU A 85 6.83 -2.00 -25.48
C GLU A 85 7.77 -1.46 -26.57
N GLU A 86 7.55 -1.84 -27.84
CA GLU A 86 8.38 -1.40 -28.96
C GLU A 86 8.54 0.13 -29.05
N LYS A 87 7.47 0.87 -28.72
CA LYS A 87 7.51 2.34 -28.71
C LYS A 87 8.45 2.94 -27.65
N ASP A 88 8.71 2.21 -26.56
CA ASP A 88 9.53 2.69 -25.45
C ASP A 88 11.03 2.65 -25.81
N TYR A 89 11.43 1.79 -26.72
CA TYR A 89 12.83 1.74 -27.19
C TYR A 89 13.25 3.05 -27.85
N LYS A 90 12.33 3.76 -28.54
CA LYS A 90 12.62 5.10 -29.09
C LYS A 90 12.86 6.14 -27.99
N ALA A 91 12.14 6.01 -26.85
CA ALA A 91 12.37 6.86 -25.70
C ALA A 91 13.74 6.54 -25.07
N ILE A 92 14.10 5.27 -24.96
CA ILE A 92 15.42 4.84 -24.48
C ILE A 92 16.53 5.40 -25.36
N ASP A 93 16.41 5.29 -26.70
CA ASP A 93 17.38 5.87 -27.64
C ASP A 93 17.61 7.37 -27.39
N SER A 94 16.56 8.09 -27.02
CA SER A 94 16.66 9.50 -26.67
C SER A 94 17.36 9.76 -25.33
N LEU A 95 17.18 8.86 -24.34
CA LEU A 95 17.81 8.96 -23.02
C LEU A 95 19.32 8.64 -23.05
N ILE A 96 19.76 7.82 -23.97
CA ILE A 96 21.15 7.35 -24.07
C ILE A 96 22.00 8.16 -25.06
N THR A 97 21.49 9.27 -25.59
CA THR A 97 22.33 10.19 -26.39
C THR A 97 23.43 10.81 -25.50
N PRO A 98 24.61 11.11 -26.03
CA PRO A 98 25.70 11.69 -25.25
C PRO A 98 25.28 12.96 -24.48
N GLU A 99 24.47 13.81 -25.11
CA GLU A 99 23.95 15.04 -24.53
C GLU A 99 22.98 14.77 -23.38
N ALA A 100 22.02 13.83 -23.56
CA ALA A 100 21.06 13.47 -22.54
C ALA A 100 21.73 12.81 -21.35
N VAL A 101 22.66 11.86 -21.59
CA VAL A 101 23.44 11.21 -20.53
C VAL A 101 24.22 12.24 -19.72
N LYS A 102 24.91 13.18 -20.39
CA LYS A 102 25.64 14.25 -19.68
C LYS A 102 24.74 15.08 -18.79
N GLN A 103 23.58 15.51 -19.31
CA GLN A 103 22.61 16.30 -18.53
C GLN A 103 22.08 15.53 -17.32
N THR A 104 21.74 14.25 -17.50
CA THR A 104 21.23 13.41 -16.42
C THR A 104 22.29 13.21 -15.34
N LEU A 105 23.55 12.90 -15.72
CA LEU A 105 24.65 12.75 -14.74
C LEU A 105 24.95 14.03 -13.99
N GLU A 106 24.87 15.20 -14.63
CA GLU A 106 25.00 16.49 -13.95
C GLU A 106 23.86 16.73 -12.94
N GLN A 107 22.65 16.33 -13.29
CA GLN A 107 21.49 16.39 -12.39
C GLN A 107 21.66 15.43 -11.20
N ASP A 108 22.07 14.20 -11.46
CA ASP A 108 22.33 13.17 -10.45
C ASP A 108 23.39 13.63 -9.45
N LEU A 109 24.47 14.24 -9.94
CA LEU A 109 25.51 14.79 -9.08
C LEU A 109 24.96 15.89 -8.14
N ARG A 110 24.09 16.77 -8.66
CA ARG A 110 23.42 17.78 -7.84
C ARG A 110 22.51 17.14 -6.79
N THR A 111 21.71 16.14 -7.21
CA THR A 111 20.81 15.39 -6.31
C THR A 111 21.59 14.69 -5.21
N LEU A 112 22.68 13.98 -5.55
CA LEU A 112 23.54 13.29 -4.59
C LEU A 112 24.23 14.22 -3.62
N SER A 113 24.47 15.47 -4.02
CA SER A 113 25.05 16.53 -3.18
C SER A 113 24.01 17.21 -2.26
N SER A 114 22.71 16.87 -2.40
CA SER A 114 21.62 17.37 -1.57
C SER A 114 21.31 16.44 -0.39
N PRO A 115 20.59 16.88 0.64
CA PRO A 115 20.13 16.02 1.73
C PRO A 115 19.31 14.80 1.25
N ALA A 116 18.57 14.91 0.16
CA ALA A 116 17.82 13.82 -0.44
C ALA A 116 18.72 12.77 -1.12
N GLY A 117 19.99 13.12 -1.43
CA GLY A 117 20.91 12.24 -2.14
C GLY A 117 21.23 10.96 -1.41
N ILE A 118 21.18 10.95 -0.06
CA ILE A 118 21.41 9.75 0.75
C ILE A 118 20.33 8.70 0.45
N ALA A 119 19.05 9.11 0.42
CA ALA A 119 17.93 8.25 0.13
C ALA A 119 17.92 7.75 -1.33
N LEU A 120 18.28 8.62 -2.27
CA LEU A 120 18.20 8.33 -3.72
C LEU A 120 19.46 7.65 -4.28
N LYS A 121 20.54 7.55 -3.51
CA LYS A 121 21.84 7.04 -3.97
C LYS A 121 21.73 5.64 -4.63
N SER A 122 20.98 4.73 -4.04
CA SER A 122 20.85 3.37 -4.57
C SER A 122 20.10 3.34 -5.90
N MET A 123 19.05 4.17 -6.06
CA MET A 123 18.30 4.30 -7.30
C MET A 123 19.17 4.87 -8.42
N ILE A 124 19.83 6.00 -8.15
CA ILE A 124 20.72 6.67 -9.11
C ILE A 124 21.88 5.74 -9.51
N SER A 125 22.47 5.01 -8.55
CA SER A 125 23.58 4.09 -8.86
C SER A 125 23.14 2.90 -9.70
N LYS A 126 21.89 2.45 -9.56
CA LYS A 126 21.33 1.31 -10.31
C LYS A 126 20.87 1.71 -11.71
N ASP A 127 20.34 2.91 -11.85
CA ASP A 127 19.81 3.43 -13.12
C ASP A 127 20.15 4.91 -13.30
N PRO A 128 21.42 5.20 -13.65
CA PRO A 128 21.91 6.59 -13.76
C PRO A 128 21.32 7.37 -14.94
N VAL A 129 20.63 6.72 -15.87
CA VAL A 129 19.98 7.40 -17.01
C VAL A 129 18.45 7.39 -16.93
N GLY A 130 17.88 6.80 -15.90
CA GLY A 130 16.46 6.87 -15.59
C GLY A 130 15.56 6.01 -16.46
N ILE A 131 16.08 4.93 -17.08
CA ILE A 131 15.29 4.03 -17.95
C ILE A 131 14.20 3.31 -17.15
N THR A 132 14.46 2.96 -15.88
CA THR A 132 13.51 2.30 -14.98
C THR A 132 12.22 3.12 -14.82
N PHE A 133 12.29 4.46 -14.89
CA PHE A 133 11.09 5.31 -14.79
C PHE A 133 10.10 5.11 -15.94
N LEU A 134 10.54 4.60 -17.10
CA LEU A 134 9.62 4.21 -18.17
C LEU A 134 8.76 3.01 -17.73
N GLY A 135 9.39 2.02 -17.09
CA GLY A 135 8.67 0.88 -16.50
C GLY A 135 7.72 1.31 -15.37
N ILE A 136 8.19 2.17 -14.46
CA ILE A 136 7.36 2.71 -13.38
C ILE A 136 6.12 3.42 -13.94
N LYS A 137 6.30 4.28 -14.93
CA LYS A 137 5.20 4.99 -15.60
C LYS A 137 4.18 4.01 -16.22
N LYS A 138 4.64 2.90 -16.79
CA LYS A 138 3.76 1.83 -17.30
C LYS A 138 2.97 1.16 -16.20
N VAL A 139 3.65 0.76 -15.12
CA VAL A 139 2.98 0.17 -13.95
C VAL A 139 1.97 1.14 -13.36
N GLN A 140 2.30 2.42 -13.25
CA GLN A 140 1.35 3.45 -12.85
C GLN A 140 0.15 3.54 -13.80
N GLN A 141 0.36 3.45 -15.11
CA GLN A 141 -0.72 3.44 -16.10
C GLN A 141 -1.58 2.17 -16.03
N LEU A 142 -1.00 1.02 -15.69
CA LEU A 142 -1.71 -0.25 -15.48
C LEU A 142 -2.44 -0.30 -14.13
N GLN A 143 -1.89 0.37 -13.11
CA GLN A 143 -2.49 0.49 -11.77
C GLN A 143 -3.48 1.65 -11.65
N TYR A 144 -3.73 2.40 -12.72
CA TYR A 144 -4.84 3.33 -12.75
C TYR A 144 -6.17 2.54 -12.74
N ASP A 145 -6.39 1.82 -11.65
CA ASP A 145 -7.75 1.65 -11.17
C ASP A 145 -8.20 3.08 -10.82
N GLU A 146 -9.07 3.63 -11.65
CA GLU A 146 -9.61 5.00 -11.51
C GLU A 146 -10.27 5.25 -10.15
N ASN A 147 -10.22 4.26 -9.26
CA ASN A 147 -10.89 4.22 -7.98
C ASN A 147 -10.02 4.64 -6.79
N PHE A 148 -8.69 4.76 -6.95
CA PHE A 148 -7.78 5.07 -5.84
C PHE A 148 -6.88 6.26 -6.13
N GLU A 149 -6.48 6.97 -5.07
CA GLU A 149 -5.49 8.05 -5.09
C GLU A 149 -4.63 8.00 -3.82
N LEU A 150 -3.48 8.67 -3.86
CA LEU A 150 -2.64 8.88 -2.69
C LEU A 150 -2.96 10.22 -2.04
N TYR A 151 -3.18 10.21 -0.73
CA TYR A 151 -3.34 11.38 0.10
C TYR A 151 -2.56 11.20 1.40
N ASP A 152 -1.63 12.10 1.70
CA ASP A 152 -0.69 12.01 2.83
C ASP A 152 0.02 10.63 2.93
N ASN A 153 0.44 10.11 1.78
CA ASN A 153 1.03 8.77 1.59
C ASN A 153 0.08 7.59 1.90
N TYR A 154 -1.17 7.82 2.26
CA TYR A 154 -2.19 6.78 2.38
C TYR A 154 -2.88 6.52 1.05
N VAL A 155 -3.34 5.28 0.87
CA VAL A 155 -4.19 4.91 -0.27
C VAL A 155 -5.64 5.20 0.09
N LEU A 156 -6.24 6.16 -0.59
CA LEU A 156 -7.66 6.49 -0.47
C LEU A 156 -8.42 6.10 -1.73
N THR A 157 -9.72 5.87 -1.57
CA THR A 157 -10.62 5.83 -2.73
C THR A 157 -10.75 7.23 -3.33
N ARG A 158 -10.99 7.31 -4.64
CA ARG A 158 -11.08 8.60 -5.36
C ARG A 158 -12.19 9.53 -4.85
N ASP A 159 -13.25 8.97 -4.25
CA ASP A 159 -14.27 9.74 -3.57
C ASP A 159 -13.83 10.25 -2.19
N ARG A 160 -12.59 9.91 -1.76
CA ARG A 160 -11.97 10.29 -0.47
C ARG A 160 -12.77 9.92 0.76
N LYS A 161 -13.59 8.88 0.66
CA LYS A 161 -14.46 8.43 1.76
C LYS A 161 -13.99 7.15 2.41
N HIS A 162 -12.99 6.48 1.81
CA HIS A 162 -12.39 5.27 2.33
C HIS A 162 -10.88 5.34 2.24
N LEU A 163 -10.20 4.94 3.32
CA LEU A 163 -8.75 4.81 3.40
C LEU A 163 -8.41 3.34 3.62
N LEU A 164 -7.40 2.84 2.92
CA LEU A 164 -6.96 1.45 2.98
C LEU A 164 -5.59 1.33 3.64
N LEU A 165 -5.45 0.32 4.49
CA LEU A 165 -4.17 -0.14 5.00
C LEU A 165 -4.16 -1.67 5.11
N PHE A 166 -2.99 -2.27 5.17
CA PHE A 166 -2.83 -3.71 5.19
C PHE A 166 -2.02 -4.16 6.40
N ILE A 167 -2.50 -5.19 7.07
CA ILE A 167 -1.82 -5.83 8.19
C ILE A 167 -1.41 -7.23 7.75
N THR A 168 -0.14 -7.57 7.90
CA THR A 168 0.36 -8.94 7.76
C THR A 168 0.38 -9.57 9.15
N PRO A 169 -0.49 -10.55 9.44
CA PRO A 169 -0.48 -11.26 10.70
C PRO A 169 0.85 -12.01 10.92
N GLU A 170 1.26 -12.17 12.17
CA GLU A 170 2.42 -12.98 12.53
C GLU A 170 2.18 -14.48 12.29
N TYR A 171 0.95 -14.93 12.45
CA TYR A 171 0.57 -16.33 12.34
C TYR A 171 -0.21 -16.59 11.04
N PRO A 172 0.00 -17.77 10.39
CA PRO A 172 -0.73 -18.10 9.17
C PRO A 172 -2.25 -18.22 9.45
N PRO A 173 -3.11 -18.09 8.42
CA PRO A 173 -4.58 -18.05 8.59
C PRO A 173 -5.17 -19.26 9.34
N ASN A 174 -4.56 -20.44 9.23
CA ASN A 174 -5.00 -21.65 9.91
C ASN A 174 -4.70 -21.67 11.42
N ASN A 175 -3.86 -20.78 11.93
CA ASN A 175 -3.66 -20.62 13.38
C ASN A 175 -4.78 -19.76 13.99
N THR A 176 -6.00 -20.31 13.98
CA THR A 176 -7.22 -19.58 14.37
C THR A 176 -7.21 -19.12 15.82
N GLY A 177 -6.51 -19.85 16.73
CA GLY A 177 -6.41 -19.48 18.14
C GLY A 177 -5.65 -18.17 18.36
N LYS A 178 -4.46 -18.03 17.77
CA LYS A 178 -3.65 -16.81 17.87
C LYS A 178 -4.26 -15.64 17.07
N ASN A 179 -4.78 -15.95 15.90
CA ASN A 179 -5.44 -14.94 15.07
C ASN A 179 -6.74 -14.41 15.69
N ALA A 180 -7.47 -15.23 16.47
CA ALA A 180 -8.62 -14.75 17.24
C ALA A 180 -8.23 -13.72 18.32
N LEU A 181 -7.00 -13.77 18.86
CA LEU A 181 -6.49 -12.74 19.76
C LEU A 181 -6.21 -11.44 19.00
N LEU A 182 -5.60 -11.53 17.82
CA LEU A 182 -5.38 -10.39 16.94
C LEU A 182 -6.71 -9.69 16.60
N LEU A 183 -7.71 -10.44 16.12
CA LEU A 183 -8.99 -9.87 15.70
C LEU A 183 -9.74 -9.23 16.86
N ARG A 184 -9.78 -9.88 18.04
CA ARG A 184 -10.36 -9.26 19.25
C ARG A 184 -9.66 -7.99 19.67
N GLY A 185 -8.34 -7.96 19.54
CA GLY A 185 -7.55 -6.75 19.79
C GLY A 185 -7.87 -5.64 18.80
N LEU A 186 -8.00 -5.96 17.50
CA LEU A 186 -8.44 -5.01 16.47
C LEU A 186 -9.85 -4.48 16.76
N ASP A 187 -10.81 -5.35 17.09
CA ASP A 187 -12.16 -4.94 17.46
C ASP A 187 -12.16 -3.98 18.66
N SER A 188 -11.33 -4.28 19.67
CA SER A 188 -11.18 -3.42 20.85
C SER A 188 -10.59 -2.06 20.49
N LEU A 189 -9.58 -1.99 19.62
CA LEU A 189 -8.97 -0.76 19.16
C LEU A 189 -9.95 0.07 18.31
N ILE A 190 -10.68 -0.56 17.40
CA ILE A 190 -11.69 0.08 16.57
C ILE A 190 -12.79 0.69 17.44
N ASN A 191 -13.30 -0.08 18.42
CA ASN A 191 -14.32 0.40 19.34
C ASN A 191 -13.82 1.53 20.24
N LYS A 192 -12.58 1.45 20.73
CA LYS A 192 -11.96 2.51 21.55
C LYS A 192 -11.70 3.79 20.75
N ASN A 193 -11.38 3.65 19.49
CA ASN A 193 -11.12 4.76 18.56
C ASN A 193 -12.41 5.27 17.92
N SER A 194 -13.59 4.89 18.48
CA SER A 194 -14.89 5.25 17.91
C SER A 194 -15.01 6.74 17.72
N ASP A 195 -15.28 7.13 16.50
CA ASP A 195 -15.59 8.47 16.06
C ASP A 195 -17.09 8.51 15.67
N SER A 196 -17.74 9.70 15.79
CA SER A 196 -19.15 9.83 15.38
C SER A 196 -19.33 9.47 13.92
N ASP A 197 -18.38 9.88 13.07
CA ASP A 197 -18.54 9.95 11.63
C ASP A 197 -17.64 8.96 10.88
N ILE A 198 -16.68 8.31 11.59
CA ILE A 198 -15.72 7.36 11.00
C ILE A 198 -15.86 6.00 11.66
N THR A 199 -15.64 4.97 10.86
CA THR A 199 -15.57 3.57 11.31
C THR A 199 -14.43 2.85 10.61
N ALA A 200 -13.98 1.74 11.19
CA ALA A 200 -13.06 0.84 10.52
C ALA A 200 -13.63 -0.58 10.46
N SER A 201 -13.29 -1.28 9.41
CA SER A 201 -13.59 -2.70 9.23
C SER A 201 -12.38 -3.41 8.65
N TYR A 202 -12.34 -4.73 8.77
CA TYR A 202 -11.26 -5.52 8.20
C TYR A 202 -11.78 -6.78 7.50
N PHE A 203 -11.03 -7.22 6.50
CA PHE A 203 -11.33 -8.43 5.72
C PHE A 203 -10.01 -9.15 5.36
N GLY A 204 -10.09 -10.46 5.18
CA GLY A 204 -8.98 -11.30 4.73
C GLY A 204 -9.12 -12.76 5.15
N ALA A 205 -8.28 -13.63 4.59
CA ALA A 205 -8.34 -15.08 4.85
C ALA A 205 -8.25 -15.40 6.35
N THR A 206 -7.46 -14.67 7.11
CA THR A 206 -7.34 -14.80 8.57
C THR A 206 -8.67 -14.55 9.27
N ALA A 207 -9.40 -13.49 8.89
CA ALA A 207 -10.71 -13.17 9.48
C ALA A 207 -11.74 -14.24 9.15
N VAL A 208 -11.79 -14.71 7.91
CA VAL A 208 -12.68 -15.79 7.46
C VAL A 208 -12.38 -17.08 8.20
N SER A 209 -11.11 -17.48 8.33
CA SER A 209 -10.70 -18.71 9.02
C SER A 209 -11.10 -18.70 10.49
N VAL A 210 -10.89 -17.57 11.17
CA VAL A 210 -11.31 -17.42 12.59
C VAL A 210 -12.83 -17.45 12.70
N GLY A 211 -13.56 -16.76 11.82
CA GLY A 211 -15.03 -16.77 11.79
C GLY A 211 -15.59 -18.20 11.66
N ASN A 212 -15.09 -18.97 10.69
CA ASN A 212 -15.48 -20.35 10.46
C ASN A 212 -15.17 -21.23 11.67
N ALA A 213 -13.98 -21.09 12.29
CA ALA A 213 -13.61 -21.87 13.48
C ALA A 213 -14.46 -21.54 14.70
N LEU A 214 -14.92 -20.29 14.84
CA LEU A 214 -15.83 -19.90 15.94
C LEU A 214 -17.24 -20.43 15.71
N GLN A 215 -17.70 -20.51 14.46
CA GLN A 215 -19.01 -21.06 14.12
C GLN A 215 -19.05 -22.56 14.39
N LEU A 216 -18.04 -23.33 13.95
CA LEU A 216 -17.92 -24.78 14.20
C LEU A 216 -17.82 -25.15 15.68
N ARG A 217 -17.53 -24.23 16.57
CA ARG A 217 -17.49 -24.48 18.03
C ARG A 217 -18.81 -24.18 18.73
N LYS A 218 -19.74 -23.51 18.05
CA LYS A 218 -21.08 -23.20 18.60
C LYS A 218 -22.13 -24.23 18.22
N ASP A 219 -21.87 -25.00 17.16
CA ASP A 219 -22.66 -26.14 16.72
C ASP A 219 -22.20 -27.42 17.46
#